data_f260448f97969e8173f127ee0b0d6929
#
_entry.id   f260448f97969e8173f127ee0b0d6929
#
_cell.length_a   1.000
_cell.length_b   1.000
_cell.length_c   1.000
_cell.angle_alpha   90.00
_cell.angle_beta   90.00
_cell.angle_gamma   90.00
#
_symmetry.space_group_name_H-M   'P 1'
#
loop_
_entity.id
_entity.type
_entity.pdbx_description
1 polymer ?
#
loop_
_entity_poly.entity_id
_entity_poly.type
_entity_poly.pdbx_seq_one_letter_code
_entity_poly.pdbx_strand_id
1 'polypeptide(L)'
;MQTLPQFFEKSVENFPGNIYLWENAGGKYVGTTYLETRELVHRFAAGLLSLGVRKGDRLCLMSEGRNAWVISELGIFYTGAINVPLSTRLTEPEELYFRLKHSGTRIAIVSGSQAGKIRGIRADLPLLERLIILDDEQIQGTDELSYSQVLQRGTDYLKANKQIFENTWHSVLPGDEANICYTSGTTSDPKGVVLTHRNYIANIQQAYSLMDLSEDSCSLLTLSWDHAFTHTAGLYCFMGKGASIASVQLGATTMETLRNIPGNLLDVRPHILFSVPAMAANFKKKIEREIRAKGKITESLFRHALKVAYIYNNNGWDKGKGLTFLYKPLIAIYDFIIFRKVRNVFGGRLLFFLGGGALLDIEFQKFFYALGIPMFQGYGLTEASPIISSNSISRHKLGSSGCLVSNLQIKICDEKGQPVPAYIQGEIVIKGDNVMKGYWDNELATNDAIRDGWLYTGDLGYIDNDGFLYVLGRFKSLLIADDGEKYSPEGMEEAIAGDSAFIDQCMLYNNQNAYTVALVVPNRDVLLQHLIRKGLRADSEEAQTEALKKISVEIQEYKSGGRYQGLFPQRWLPSAIGVLGEPFSEENHQLNSMLKMVRAKVVERHATRIQFLYKPEARDILNNHNREAIKKILM
;
A
#
# COMPACT_ATOMS: atom_id res chain seq x y z
N MET A 1 3.35 -3.80 29.35
CA MET A 1 2.81 -3.83 27.98
C MET A 1 2.17 -5.18 27.73
N GLN A 2 1.09 -5.21 26.96
CA GLN A 2 0.39 -6.43 26.57
C GLN A 2 1.07 -7.10 25.35
N THR A 3 0.75 -8.37 25.13
CA THR A 3 1.03 -9.07 23.87
C THR A 3 -0.20 -9.00 22.96
N LEU A 4 -0.07 -9.34 21.67
CA LEU A 4 -1.22 -9.42 20.75
C LEU A 4 -2.29 -10.44 21.22
N PRO A 5 -1.96 -11.64 21.71
CA PRO A 5 -2.94 -12.52 22.35
C PRO A 5 -3.69 -11.85 23.51
N GLN A 6 -2.98 -11.25 24.46
CA GLN A 6 -3.61 -10.55 25.60
C GLN A 6 -4.48 -9.36 25.14
N PHE A 7 -4.06 -8.66 24.10
CA PHE A 7 -4.82 -7.55 23.53
C PHE A 7 -6.11 -8.04 22.87
N PHE A 8 -6.06 -9.17 22.17
CA PHE A 8 -7.24 -9.80 21.57
C PHE A 8 -8.21 -10.31 22.65
N GLU A 9 -7.72 -11.03 23.68
CA GLU A 9 -8.58 -11.49 24.80
C GLU A 9 -9.33 -10.32 25.44
N LYS A 10 -8.63 -9.20 25.70
CA LYS A 10 -9.27 -8.00 26.24
C LYS A 10 -10.34 -7.43 25.31
N SER A 11 -10.13 -7.50 24.01
CA SER A 11 -11.13 -7.06 23.02
C SER A 11 -12.35 -7.97 23.03
N VAL A 12 -12.16 -9.28 23.17
CA VAL A 12 -13.25 -10.24 23.31
C VAL A 12 -14.03 -10.03 24.60
N GLU A 13 -13.34 -9.76 25.73
CA GLU A 13 -14.00 -9.44 27.00
C GLU A 13 -14.89 -8.22 26.91
N ASN A 14 -14.42 -7.16 26.22
CA ASN A 14 -15.14 -5.91 26.08
C ASN A 14 -16.28 -5.96 25.05
N PHE A 15 -16.10 -6.73 23.95
CA PHE A 15 -16.97 -6.72 22.78
C PHE A 15 -17.37 -8.13 22.29
N PRO A 16 -17.78 -9.06 23.15
CA PRO A 16 -17.95 -10.48 22.78
C PRO A 16 -18.96 -10.71 21.64
N GLY A 17 -20.04 -9.90 21.61
CA GLY A 17 -21.12 -10.01 20.64
C GLY A 17 -20.94 -9.18 19.37
N ASN A 18 -19.94 -8.28 19.33
CA ASN A 18 -19.69 -7.49 18.12
C ASN A 18 -19.13 -8.39 17.02
N ILE A 19 -19.45 -8.08 15.77
CA ILE A 19 -18.83 -8.75 14.62
C ILE A 19 -17.40 -8.20 14.46
N TYR A 20 -16.41 -9.11 14.44
CA TYR A 20 -15.05 -8.74 14.11
C TYR A 20 -14.76 -8.94 12.61
N LEU A 21 -15.13 -10.10 12.07
CA LEU A 21 -14.78 -10.50 10.71
C LEU A 21 -16.02 -10.68 9.84
N TRP A 22 -16.02 -10.07 8.66
CA TRP A 22 -17.00 -10.26 7.61
C TRP A 22 -16.38 -10.94 6.40
N GLU A 23 -16.97 -12.04 5.97
CA GLU A 23 -16.53 -12.76 4.76
C GLU A 23 -17.72 -13.06 3.85
N ASN A 24 -17.53 -12.95 2.53
CA ASN A 24 -18.58 -13.27 1.57
C ASN A 24 -18.72 -14.79 1.41
N ALA A 25 -19.89 -15.32 1.75
CA ALA A 25 -20.26 -16.72 1.58
C ALA A 25 -21.53 -16.80 0.72
N GLY A 26 -21.40 -17.39 -0.46
CA GLY A 26 -22.54 -17.57 -1.36
C GLY A 26 -23.20 -16.26 -1.84
N GLY A 27 -22.45 -15.19 -2.00
CA GLY A 27 -22.94 -13.87 -2.45
C GLY A 27 -23.46 -12.96 -1.36
N LYS A 28 -23.32 -13.35 -0.08
CA LYS A 28 -23.72 -12.53 1.08
C LYS A 28 -22.59 -12.47 2.09
N TYR A 29 -22.44 -11.33 2.76
CA TYR A 29 -21.49 -11.20 3.86
C TYR A 29 -22.07 -11.84 5.13
N VAL A 30 -21.29 -12.76 5.70
CA VAL A 30 -21.57 -13.45 6.96
C VAL A 30 -20.58 -12.94 8.00
N GLY A 31 -21.09 -12.53 9.16
CA GLY A 31 -20.26 -12.02 10.26
C GLY A 31 -19.84 -13.13 11.22
N THR A 32 -18.62 -13.05 11.71
CA THR A 32 -18.08 -13.85 12.81
C THR A 32 -17.79 -12.91 13.98
N THR A 33 -18.38 -13.17 15.14
CA THR A 33 -18.24 -12.33 16.34
C THR A 33 -16.82 -12.45 16.94
N TYR A 34 -16.47 -11.51 17.82
CA TYR A 34 -15.23 -11.60 18.58
C TYR A 34 -15.15 -12.90 19.38
N LEU A 35 -16.25 -13.33 20.02
CA LEU A 35 -16.28 -14.57 20.79
C LEU A 35 -16.08 -15.80 19.89
N GLU A 36 -16.80 -15.90 18.78
CA GLU A 36 -16.63 -17.00 17.81
C GLU A 36 -15.23 -17.01 17.20
N THR A 37 -14.68 -15.84 16.92
CA THR A 37 -13.29 -15.71 16.42
C THR A 37 -12.30 -16.26 17.45
N ARG A 38 -12.46 -15.93 18.75
CA ARG A 38 -11.62 -16.47 19.82
C ARG A 38 -11.68 -17.99 19.89
N GLU A 39 -12.87 -18.57 19.81
CA GLU A 39 -13.04 -20.02 19.83
C GLU A 39 -12.29 -20.69 18.67
N LEU A 40 -12.35 -20.13 17.49
CA LEU A 40 -11.61 -20.62 16.32
C LEU A 40 -10.09 -20.44 16.49
N VAL A 41 -9.65 -19.28 16.99
CA VAL A 41 -8.23 -18.99 17.29
C VAL A 41 -7.67 -19.98 18.31
N HIS A 42 -8.38 -20.24 19.42
CA HIS A 42 -7.95 -21.20 20.43
C HIS A 42 -7.84 -22.62 19.87
N ARG A 43 -8.84 -23.05 19.08
CA ARG A 43 -8.82 -24.35 18.42
C ARG A 43 -7.67 -24.45 17.42
N PHE A 44 -7.42 -23.43 16.61
CA PHE A 44 -6.33 -23.44 15.65
C PHE A 44 -4.96 -23.47 16.35
N ALA A 45 -4.76 -22.63 17.37
CA ALA A 45 -3.54 -22.61 18.18
C ALA A 45 -3.26 -23.94 18.86
N ALA A 46 -4.27 -24.52 19.50
CA ALA A 46 -4.16 -25.84 20.13
C ALA A 46 -3.88 -26.94 19.08
N GLY A 47 -4.44 -26.83 17.89
CA GLY A 47 -4.11 -27.68 16.75
C GLY A 47 -2.63 -27.61 16.38
N LEU A 48 -2.07 -26.40 16.31
CA LEU A 48 -0.65 -26.19 16.07
C LEU A 48 0.22 -26.80 17.19
N LEU A 49 -0.18 -26.63 18.46
CA LEU A 49 0.51 -27.27 19.59
C LEU A 49 0.47 -28.81 19.50
N SER A 50 -0.65 -29.38 19.04
CA SER A 50 -0.76 -30.84 18.82
C SER A 50 0.17 -31.36 17.72
N LEU A 51 0.57 -30.48 16.79
CA LEU A 51 1.56 -30.75 15.74
C LEU A 51 3.00 -30.50 16.20
N GLY A 52 3.21 -30.20 17.50
CA GLY A 52 4.51 -29.96 18.09
C GLY A 52 5.10 -28.58 17.84
N VAL A 53 4.29 -27.59 17.46
CA VAL A 53 4.73 -26.18 17.35
C VAL A 53 5.14 -25.67 18.72
N ARG A 54 6.25 -24.96 18.78
CA ARG A 54 6.84 -24.40 20.00
C ARG A 54 7.10 -22.92 19.84
N LYS A 55 7.25 -22.24 20.97
CA LYS A 55 7.67 -20.84 21.01
C LYS A 55 8.96 -20.63 20.20
N GLY A 56 8.95 -19.61 19.32
CA GLY A 56 10.07 -19.29 18.45
C GLY A 56 10.13 -20.08 17.13
N ASP A 57 9.25 -21.06 16.90
CA ASP A 57 9.11 -21.69 15.58
C ASP A 57 8.59 -20.64 14.56
N ARG A 58 9.03 -20.73 13.31
CA ARG A 58 8.57 -19.85 12.23
C ARG A 58 7.54 -20.57 11.37
N LEU A 59 6.37 -19.96 11.25
CA LEU A 59 5.27 -20.47 10.45
C LEU A 59 4.95 -19.46 9.34
N CYS A 60 5.00 -19.91 8.08
CA CYS A 60 4.59 -19.08 6.95
C CYS A 60 3.07 -19.02 6.87
N LEU A 61 2.54 -17.82 6.59
CA LEU A 61 1.14 -17.61 6.26
C LEU A 61 1.04 -16.93 4.90
N MET A 62 0.52 -17.65 3.89
CA MET A 62 0.41 -17.18 2.51
C MET A 62 -0.99 -17.44 1.95
N SER A 63 -1.86 -16.45 2.06
CA SER A 63 -3.26 -16.54 1.61
C SER A 63 -3.79 -15.16 1.26
N GLU A 64 -4.81 -15.14 0.44
CA GLU A 64 -5.69 -13.99 0.24
C GLU A 64 -6.38 -13.62 1.55
N GLY A 65 -6.81 -12.35 1.65
CA GLY A 65 -7.52 -11.85 2.83
C GLY A 65 -8.85 -12.57 3.04
N ARG A 66 -8.97 -13.29 4.17
CA ARG A 66 -10.15 -14.07 4.60
C ARG A 66 -10.15 -14.27 6.12
N ASN A 67 -11.27 -14.69 6.69
CA ASN A 67 -11.38 -14.92 8.13
C ASN A 67 -10.31 -15.92 8.64
N ALA A 68 -10.08 -17.01 7.91
CA ALA A 68 -9.08 -18.01 8.25
C ALA A 68 -7.65 -17.43 8.30
N TRP A 69 -7.34 -16.36 7.57
CA TRP A 69 -6.07 -15.66 7.64
C TRP A 69 -5.83 -15.07 9.03
N VAL A 70 -6.80 -14.29 9.56
CA VAL A 70 -6.72 -13.68 10.90
C VAL A 70 -6.67 -14.75 12.00
N ILE A 71 -7.51 -15.76 11.87
CA ILE A 71 -7.58 -16.87 12.84
C ILE A 71 -6.24 -17.61 12.89
N SER A 72 -5.62 -17.85 11.73
CA SER A 72 -4.31 -18.51 11.64
C SER A 72 -3.21 -17.65 12.25
N GLU A 73 -3.14 -16.36 11.93
CA GLU A 73 -2.12 -15.47 12.48
C GLU A 73 -2.23 -15.35 14.00
N LEU A 74 -3.43 -15.06 14.51
CA LEU A 74 -3.64 -15.01 15.96
C LEU A 74 -3.31 -16.35 16.58
N GLY A 75 -3.74 -17.47 15.97
CA GLY A 75 -3.41 -18.82 16.44
C GLY A 75 -1.91 -19.09 16.54
N ILE A 76 -1.11 -18.61 15.58
CA ILE A 76 0.35 -18.67 15.65
C ILE A 76 0.86 -17.93 16.88
N PHE A 77 0.38 -16.71 17.14
CA PHE A 77 0.81 -15.92 18.29
C PHE A 77 0.47 -16.55 19.64
N TYR A 78 -0.66 -17.27 19.75
CA TYR A 78 -1.03 -18.01 20.96
C TYR A 78 -0.08 -19.17 21.27
N THR A 79 0.65 -19.69 20.28
CA THR A 79 1.70 -20.70 20.52
C THR A 79 3.05 -20.09 20.89
N GLY A 80 3.21 -18.78 20.78
CA GLY A 80 4.49 -18.08 20.88
C GLY A 80 5.40 -18.29 19.67
N ALA A 81 4.88 -18.86 18.59
CA ALA A 81 5.59 -18.97 17.33
C ALA A 81 5.56 -17.64 16.56
N ILE A 82 6.43 -17.53 15.58
CA ILE A 82 6.65 -16.33 14.77
C ILE A 82 5.93 -16.51 13.44
N ASN A 83 5.05 -15.60 13.08
CA ASN A 83 4.43 -15.58 11.77
C ASN A 83 5.39 -15.01 10.71
N VAL A 84 5.43 -15.65 9.54
CA VAL A 84 6.15 -15.17 8.35
C VAL A 84 5.09 -14.93 7.26
N PRO A 85 4.46 -13.74 7.27
CA PRO A 85 3.43 -13.43 6.29
C PRO A 85 4.06 -13.21 4.92
N LEU A 86 3.59 -13.94 3.91
CA LEU A 86 4.07 -13.86 2.54
C LEU A 86 2.96 -13.45 1.59
N SER A 87 3.33 -12.60 0.63
CA SER A 87 2.41 -12.12 -0.40
C SER A 87 2.00 -13.24 -1.36
N THR A 88 0.71 -13.33 -1.65
CA THR A 88 0.17 -14.21 -2.69
C THR A 88 0.64 -13.83 -4.09
N ARG A 89 1.21 -12.64 -4.26
CA ARG A 89 1.78 -12.14 -5.52
C ARG A 89 3.21 -12.60 -5.78
N LEU A 90 3.84 -13.29 -4.82
CA LEU A 90 5.13 -13.94 -5.07
C LEU A 90 4.92 -15.08 -6.08
N THR A 91 5.40 -14.88 -7.31
CA THR A 91 5.26 -15.85 -8.41
C THR A 91 6.57 -16.60 -8.67
N GLU A 92 7.71 -15.94 -8.41
CA GLU A 92 9.02 -16.51 -8.68
C GLU A 92 9.40 -17.54 -7.61
N PRO A 93 9.68 -18.79 -8.01
CA PRO A 93 10.06 -19.85 -7.08
C PRO A 93 11.27 -19.51 -6.22
N GLU A 94 12.29 -18.84 -6.79
CA GLU A 94 13.52 -18.44 -6.12
C GLU A 94 13.26 -17.44 -5.00
N GLU A 95 12.36 -16.48 -5.22
CA GLU A 95 11.99 -15.49 -4.21
C GLU A 95 11.26 -16.12 -3.03
N LEU A 96 10.37 -17.07 -3.32
CA LEU A 96 9.62 -17.79 -2.30
C LEU A 96 10.55 -18.76 -1.53
N TYR A 97 11.39 -19.50 -2.26
CA TYR A 97 12.42 -20.37 -1.68
C TYR A 97 13.34 -19.62 -0.73
N PHE A 98 13.86 -18.46 -1.17
CA PHE A 98 14.74 -17.62 -0.34
C PHE A 98 14.06 -17.28 1.00
N ARG A 99 12.83 -16.77 0.98
CA ARG A 99 12.14 -16.33 2.21
C ARG A 99 11.86 -17.47 3.17
N LEU A 100 11.41 -18.62 2.66
CA LEU A 100 11.11 -19.79 3.47
C LEU A 100 12.38 -20.41 4.08
N LYS A 101 13.47 -20.47 3.29
CA LYS A 101 14.76 -20.97 3.75
C LYS A 101 15.41 -20.03 4.75
N HIS A 102 15.48 -18.73 4.43
CA HIS A 102 16.10 -17.71 5.26
C HIS A 102 15.38 -17.55 6.61
N SER A 103 14.04 -17.59 6.64
CA SER A 103 13.28 -17.60 7.90
C SER A 103 13.40 -18.91 8.66
N GLY A 104 13.78 -19.99 7.99
CA GLY A 104 13.76 -21.33 8.56
C GLY A 104 12.32 -21.79 8.89
N THR A 105 11.38 -21.53 7.98
CA THR A 105 9.96 -21.88 8.14
C THR A 105 9.78 -23.38 8.30
N ARG A 106 9.04 -23.77 9.35
CA ARG A 106 8.77 -25.16 9.71
C ARG A 106 7.42 -25.66 9.19
N ILE A 107 6.39 -24.82 9.22
CA ILE A 107 5.05 -25.11 8.71
C ILE A 107 4.63 -23.97 7.80
N ALA A 108 4.02 -24.29 6.64
CA ALA A 108 3.41 -23.31 5.78
C ALA A 108 1.88 -23.47 5.81
N ILE A 109 1.19 -22.37 6.14
CA ILE A 109 -0.26 -22.24 6.14
C ILE A 109 -0.63 -21.47 4.89
N VAL A 110 -1.32 -22.10 3.95
CA VAL A 110 -1.53 -21.53 2.62
C VAL A 110 -2.97 -21.71 2.14
N SER A 111 -3.47 -20.77 1.32
CA SER A 111 -4.70 -21.02 0.58
C SER A 111 -4.48 -22.08 -0.51
N GLY A 112 -5.53 -22.76 -0.92
CA GLY A 112 -5.48 -23.78 -1.97
C GLY A 112 -4.90 -23.26 -3.27
N SER A 113 -5.21 -22.00 -3.63
CA SER A 113 -4.68 -21.32 -4.82
C SER A 113 -3.16 -21.12 -4.78
N GLN A 114 -2.56 -21.04 -3.57
CA GLN A 114 -1.12 -20.82 -3.38
C GLN A 114 -0.35 -22.12 -3.10
N ALA A 115 -1.04 -23.22 -2.75
CA ALA A 115 -0.41 -24.48 -2.37
C ALA A 115 0.54 -25.04 -3.43
N GLY A 116 0.21 -24.90 -4.71
CA GLY A 116 1.04 -25.34 -5.83
C GLY A 116 2.44 -24.70 -5.85
N LYS A 117 2.55 -23.43 -5.46
CA LYS A 117 3.84 -22.72 -5.40
C LYS A 117 4.77 -23.33 -4.35
N ILE A 118 4.21 -23.65 -3.16
CA ILE A 118 4.99 -24.26 -2.07
C ILE A 118 5.37 -25.69 -2.42
N ARG A 119 4.43 -26.48 -2.96
CA ARG A 119 4.70 -27.86 -3.39
C ARG A 119 5.84 -27.94 -4.40
N GLY A 120 5.91 -26.96 -5.33
CA GLY A 120 6.94 -26.92 -6.37
C GLY A 120 8.38 -26.76 -5.87
N ILE A 121 8.57 -26.14 -4.68
CA ILE A 121 9.90 -25.88 -4.09
C ILE A 121 10.18 -26.66 -2.82
N ARG A 122 9.23 -27.46 -2.37
CA ARG A 122 9.26 -28.13 -1.06
C ARG A 122 10.44 -29.08 -0.91
N ALA A 123 10.80 -29.80 -1.95
CA ALA A 123 11.91 -30.76 -1.91
C ALA A 123 13.25 -30.12 -1.50
N ASP A 124 13.41 -28.82 -1.76
CA ASP A 124 14.62 -28.05 -1.46
C ASP A 124 14.55 -27.36 -0.09
N LEU A 125 13.47 -27.56 0.69
CA LEU A 125 13.21 -26.96 2.00
C LEU A 125 13.16 -28.02 3.11
N PRO A 126 14.29 -28.54 3.57
CA PRO A 126 14.33 -29.67 4.50
C PRO A 126 13.71 -29.36 5.89
N LEU A 127 13.61 -28.08 6.26
CA LEU A 127 12.97 -27.67 7.52
C LEU A 127 11.46 -27.57 7.42
N LEU A 128 10.89 -27.53 6.21
CA LEU A 128 9.45 -27.44 5.99
C LEU A 128 8.78 -28.81 6.18
N GLU A 129 8.30 -29.05 7.38
CA GLU A 129 7.75 -30.36 7.79
C GLU A 129 6.34 -30.59 7.23
N ARG A 130 5.48 -29.54 7.22
CA ARG A 130 4.05 -29.68 6.92
C ARG A 130 3.50 -28.50 6.14
N LEU A 131 2.44 -28.79 5.36
CA LEU A 131 1.55 -27.78 4.81
C LEU A 131 0.18 -27.87 5.49
N ILE A 132 -0.38 -26.71 5.84
CA ILE A 132 -1.78 -26.57 6.26
C ILE A 132 -2.50 -25.81 5.17
N ILE A 133 -3.48 -26.46 4.54
CA ILE A 133 -4.25 -25.90 3.42
C ILE A 133 -5.55 -25.32 3.98
N LEU A 134 -5.78 -24.03 3.73
CA LEU A 134 -6.97 -23.34 4.23
C LEU A 134 -8.27 -23.75 3.51
N ASP A 135 -8.16 -24.36 2.35
CA ASP A 135 -9.27 -24.87 1.53
C ASP A 135 -9.26 -26.40 1.56
N ASP A 136 -10.17 -27.00 2.32
CA ASP A 136 -10.19 -28.43 2.67
C ASP A 136 -10.16 -29.38 1.46
N GLU A 137 -10.71 -28.94 0.31
CA GLU A 137 -10.80 -29.76 -0.91
C GLU A 137 -9.48 -29.85 -1.71
N GLN A 138 -8.45 -29.10 -1.31
CA GLN A 138 -7.20 -28.93 -2.07
C GLN A 138 -6.02 -29.77 -1.55
N ILE A 139 -6.27 -30.72 -0.65
CA ILE A 139 -5.23 -31.60 -0.07
C ILE A 139 -4.77 -32.63 -1.10
N GLN A 140 -3.46 -32.81 -1.24
CA GLN A 140 -2.85 -33.76 -2.18
C GLN A 140 -1.83 -34.71 -1.55
N GLY A 141 -1.22 -34.36 -0.43
CA GLY A 141 -0.14 -35.12 0.22
C GLY A 141 -0.51 -35.69 1.58
N THR A 142 0.18 -36.73 2.04
CA THR A 142 0.01 -37.35 3.37
C THR A 142 0.54 -36.47 4.50
N ASP A 143 1.39 -35.52 4.19
CA ASP A 143 2.00 -34.53 5.08
C ASP A 143 1.33 -33.16 5.00
N GLU A 144 0.19 -33.09 4.31
CA GLU A 144 -0.71 -31.95 4.26
C GLU A 144 -1.90 -32.17 5.20
N LEU A 145 -2.33 -31.10 5.85
CA LEU A 145 -3.51 -31.08 6.69
C LEU A 145 -4.47 -30.00 6.21
N SER A 146 -5.77 -30.27 6.30
CA SER A 146 -6.76 -29.22 6.07
C SER A 146 -6.91 -28.33 7.30
N TYR A 147 -7.41 -27.11 7.06
CA TYR A 147 -7.76 -26.18 8.12
C TYR A 147 -8.74 -26.81 9.12
N SER A 148 -9.76 -27.51 8.64
CA SER A 148 -10.74 -28.20 9.49
C SER A 148 -10.12 -29.33 10.31
N GLN A 149 -9.17 -30.08 9.75
CA GLN A 149 -8.42 -31.09 10.50
C GLN A 149 -7.59 -30.49 11.63
N VAL A 150 -6.94 -29.33 11.41
CA VAL A 150 -6.19 -28.63 12.47
C VAL A 150 -7.13 -28.13 13.56
N LEU A 151 -8.28 -27.55 13.19
CA LEU A 151 -9.31 -27.15 14.17
C LEU A 151 -9.84 -28.33 14.98
N GLN A 152 -10.06 -29.51 14.35
CA GLN A 152 -10.52 -30.70 15.07
C GLN A 152 -9.45 -31.22 16.03
N ARG A 153 -8.19 -31.33 15.58
CA ARG A 153 -7.06 -31.69 16.47
C ARG A 153 -6.94 -30.72 17.65
N GLY A 154 -7.15 -29.43 17.43
CA GLY A 154 -7.15 -28.43 18.48
C GLY A 154 -8.30 -28.64 19.48
N THR A 155 -9.49 -28.97 19.01
CA THR A 155 -10.62 -29.29 19.85
C THR A 155 -10.29 -30.46 20.78
N ASP A 156 -9.67 -31.52 20.26
CA ASP A 156 -9.30 -32.69 21.04
C ASP A 156 -8.13 -32.43 21.99
N TYR A 157 -7.15 -31.62 21.53
CA TYR A 157 -6.04 -31.17 22.36
C TYR A 157 -6.50 -30.35 23.58
N LEU A 158 -7.43 -29.39 23.38
CA LEU A 158 -7.97 -28.55 24.43
C LEU A 158 -8.72 -29.36 25.51
N LYS A 159 -9.43 -30.44 25.13
CA LYS A 159 -10.10 -31.33 26.10
C LYS A 159 -9.09 -31.98 27.05
N ALA A 160 -7.94 -32.40 26.52
CA ALA A 160 -6.93 -33.15 27.29
C ALA A 160 -5.88 -32.23 27.94
N ASN A 161 -5.59 -31.06 27.36
CA ASN A 161 -4.40 -30.26 27.70
C ASN A 161 -4.75 -28.77 27.93
N LYS A 162 -5.95 -28.47 28.44
CA LYS A 162 -6.39 -27.06 28.62
C LYS A 162 -5.39 -26.21 29.39
N GLN A 163 -4.86 -26.74 30.51
CA GLN A 163 -3.89 -26.00 31.34
C GLN A 163 -2.56 -25.76 30.62
N ILE A 164 -2.12 -26.70 29.78
CA ILE A 164 -0.90 -26.54 28.99
C ILE A 164 -1.11 -25.42 27.96
N PHE A 165 -2.26 -25.40 27.31
CA PHE A 165 -2.64 -24.33 26.37
C PHE A 165 -2.63 -22.96 27.04
N GLU A 166 -3.32 -22.85 28.21
CA GLU A 166 -3.36 -21.59 28.97
C GLU A 166 -1.94 -21.12 29.35
N ASN A 167 -1.13 -22.00 29.90
CA ASN A 167 0.24 -21.70 30.29
C ASN A 167 1.09 -21.26 29.09
N THR A 168 0.86 -21.85 27.91
CA THR A 168 1.63 -21.53 26.69
C THR A 168 1.41 -20.09 26.25
N TRP A 169 0.17 -19.67 26.02
CA TRP A 169 -0.06 -18.33 25.52
C TRP A 169 0.20 -17.24 26.57
N HIS A 170 0.05 -17.55 27.88
CA HIS A 170 0.46 -16.64 28.94
C HIS A 170 1.99 -16.50 29.06
N SER A 171 2.76 -17.44 28.54
CA SER A 171 4.24 -17.38 28.53
C SER A 171 4.78 -16.49 27.43
N VAL A 172 3.93 -16.00 26.52
CA VAL A 172 4.32 -15.06 25.48
C VAL A 172 4.59 -13.69 26.09
N LEU A 173 5.73 -13.11 25.77
CA LEU A 173 6.20 -11.85 26.33
C LEU A 173 6.12 -10.70 25.28
N PRO A 174 5.97 -9.45 25.72
CA PRO A 174 5.94 -8.30 24.79
C PRO A 174 7.18 -8.17 23.89
N GLY A 175 8.34 -8.61 24.36
CA GLY A 175 9.60 -8.61 23.59
C GLY A 175 9.80 -9.79 22.66
N ASP A 176 8.91 -10.79 22.67
CA ASP A 176 8.98 -11.92 21.76
C ASP A 176 8.65 -11.47 20.33
N GLU A 177 9.27 -12.12 19.36
CA GLU A 177 9.03 -11.87 17.94
C GLU A 177 7.61 -12.34 17.57
N ALA A 178 6.83 -11.45 16.95
CA ALA A 178 5.52 -11.77 16.44
C ALA A 178 5.56 -12.09 14.94
N ASN A 179 6.23 -11.22 14.15
CA ASN A 179 6.30 -11.37 12.69
C ASN A 179 7.73 -11.17 12.18
N ILE A 180 8.05 -11.89 11.08
CA ILE A 180 9.17 -11.57 10.19
C ILE A 180 8.55 -11.11 8.85
N CYS A 181 8.48 -9.79 8.64
CA CYS A 181 7.90 -9.21 7.43
C CYS A 181 9.01 -8.93 6.41
N TYR A 182 8.98 -9.59 5.26
CA TYR A 182 9.97 -9.36 4.22
C TYR A 182 9.68 -8.10 3.43
N THR A 183 10.67 -7.20 3.35
CA THR A 183 10.62 -6.01 2.51
C THR A 183 11.54 -6.19 1.31
N SER A 184 11.08 -5.76 0.13
CA SER A 184 11.93 -5.66 -1.04
C SER A 184 12.88 -4.48 -0.84
N GLY A 185 14.11 -4.76 -0.45
CA GLY A 185 15.16 -3.74 -0.40
C GLY A 185 15.45 -3.13 -1.78
N THR A 186 16.14 -2.00 -1.80
CA THR A 186 16.75 -1.46 -3.03
C THR A 186 17.98 -2.27 -3.47
N THR A 187 18.39 -3.27 -2.69
CA THR A 187 19.50 -4.22 -2.91
C THR A 187 18.97 -5.61 -3.25
N SER A 188 19.79 -6.50 -3.78
CA SER A 188 19.43 -7.78 -4.39
C SER A 188 18.55 -8.69 -3.54
N ASP A 189 18.75 -8.78 -2.22
CA ASP A 189 18.01 -9.73 -1.38
C ASP A 189 17.01 -9.04 -0.43
N PRO A 190 15.78 -9.60 -0.29
CA PRO A 190 14.78 -9.09 0.63
C PRO A 190 15.25 -9.20 2.09
N LYS A 191 14.98 -8.16 2.90
CA LYS A 191 15.29 -8.16 4.32
C LYS A 191 14.07 -8.57 5.14
N GLY A 192 14.24 -9.48 6.09
CA GLY A 192 13.20 -9.86 7.04
C GLY A 192 13.17 -8.89 8.23
N VAL A 193 12.18 -8.02 8.28
CA VAL A 193 11.96 -7.09 9.40
C VAL A 193 11.34 -7.83 10.56
N VAL A 194 12.00 -7.85 11.71
CA VAL A 194 11.51 -8.51 12.93
C VAL A 194 10.70 -7.55 13.76
N LEU A 195 9.39 -7.82 13.88
CA LEU A 195 8.46 -7.06 14.70
C LEU A 195 8.04 -7.88 15.92
N THR A 196 8.13 -7.28 17.10
CA THR A 196 7.71 -7.88 18.37
C THR A 196 6.26 -7.53 18.69
N HIS A 197 5.66 -8.28 19.64
CA HIS A 197 4.34 -7.91 20.18
C HIS A 197 4.34 -6.47 20.73
N ARG A 198 5.43 -6.03 21.40
CA ARG A 198 5.59 -4.66 21.89
C ARG A 198 5.49 -3.65 20.76
N ASN A 199 6.17 -3.89 19.64
CA ASN A 199 6.18 -2.95 18.52
C ASN A 199 4.77 -2.71 17.99
N TYR A 200 4.01 -3.78 17.77
CA TYR A 200 2.62 -3.69 17.31
C TYR A 200 1.72 -2.99 18.32
N ILE A 201 1.75 -3.39 19.59
CA ILE A 201 0.90 -2.78 20.63
C ILE A 201 1.21 -1.29 20.80
N ALA A 202 2.50 -0.92 20.78
CA ALA A 202 2.89 0.49 20.82
C ALA A 202 2.32 1.26 19.62
N ASN A 203 2.45 0.72 18.41
CA ASN A 203 1.99 1.42 17.21
C ASN A 203 0.46 1.48 17.11
N ILE A 204 -0.28 0.46 17.57
CA ILE A 204 -1.74 0.50 17.70
C ILE A 204 -2.16 1.65 18.62
N GLN A 205 -1.55 1.76 19.80
CA GLN A 205 -1.85 2.83 20.76
C GLN A 205 -1.50 4.22 20.21
N GLN A 206 -0.37 4.32 19.51
CA GLN A 206 0.06 5.51 18.79
C GLN A 206 -0.94 5.91 17.70
N ALA A 207 -1.41 4.96 16.89
CA ALA A 207 -2.33 5.19 15.78
C ALA A 207 -3.68 5.75 16.25
N TYR A 208 -4.15 5.39 17.43
CA TYR A 208 -5.39 5.94 18.01
C TYR A 208 -5.33 7.45 18.26
N SER A 209 -4.16 8.07 18.26
CA SER A 209 -4.04 9.54 18.30
C SER A 209 -4.44 10.23 17.00
N LEU A 210 -4.51 9.46 15.90
CA LEU A 210 -4.85 9.95 14.55
C LEU A 210 -6.10 9.31 13.95
N MET A 211 -6.47 8.11 14.41
CA MET A 211 -7.63 7.35 13.93
C MET A 211 -8.71 7.31 15.00
N ASP A 212 -9.78 8.03 14.77
CA ASP A 212 -10.99 7.98 15.62
C ASP A 212 -11.86 6.78 15.18
N LEU A 213 -11.69 5.64 15.86
CA LEU A 213 -12.42 4.41 15.63
C LEU A 213 -13.41 4.16 16.77
N SER A 214 -14.64 3.85 16.41
CA SER A 214 -15.69 3.34 17.33
C SER A 214 -15.97 1.85 17.06
N GLU A 215 -16.71 1.21 17.95
CA GLU A 215 -17.17 -0.17 17.79
C GLU A 215 -18.05 -0.38 16.55
N ASP A 216 -18.73 0.67 16.07
CA ASP A 216 -19.52 0.66 14.83
C ASP A 216 -18.68 0.78 13.57
N SER A 217 -17.41 1.08 13.70
CA SER A 217 -16.53 1.27 12.53
C SER A 217 -16.37 -0.05 11.77
N CYS A 218 -16.36 0.08 10.45
CA CYS A 218 -16.14 -1.05 9.54
C CYS A 218 -15.20 -0.64 8.41
N SER A 219 -14.30 -1.54 8.01
CA SER A 219 -13.48 -1.38 6.81
C SER A 219 -13.62 -2.57 5.88
N LEU A 220 -13.62 -2.31 4.56
CA LEU A 220 -13.38 -3.32 3.55
C LEU A 220 -11.88 -3.30 3.21
N LEU A 221 -11.16 -4.35 3.56
CA LEU A 221 -9.72 -4.43 3.36
C LEU A 221 -9.40 -4.88 1.93
N THR A 222 -9.06 -3.93 1.08
CA THR A 222 -8.75 -4.13 -0.33
C THR A 222 -7.26 -4.30 -0.61
N LEU A 223 -6.43 -4.03 0.38
CA LEU A 223 -4.97 -4.20 0.31
C LEU A 223 -4.57 -5.60 0.77
N SER A 224 -3.38 -6.02 0.40
CA SER A 224 -2.80 -7.31 0.80
C SER A 224 -2.63 -7.40 2.31
N TRP A 225 -3.03 -8.52 2.92
CA TRP A 225 -3.06 -8.67 4.38
C TRP A 225 -1.69 -9.01 4.97
N ASP A 226 -0.75 -9.48 4.18
CA ASP A 226 0.65 -9.72 4.56
C ASP A 226 1.45 -8.43 4.81
N HIS A 227 0.91 -7.27 4.43
CA HIS A 227 1.61 -6.00 4.54
C HIS A 227 1.40 -5.35 5.92
N ALA A 228 2.49 -4.84 6.54
CA ALA A 228 2.45 -4.25 7.88
C ALA A 228 1.40 -3.14 8.05
N PHE A 229 1.10 -2.37 7.00
CA PHE A 229 0.05 -1.34 7.03
C PHE A 229 -1.34 -1.95 7.25
N THR A 230 -1.66 -3.05 6.56
CA THR A 230 -2.92 -3.76 6.75
C THR A 230 -2.97 -4.42 8.11
N HIS A 231 -1.86 -5.02 8.59
CA HIS A 231 -1.77 -5.60 9.93
C HIS A 231 -2.16 -4.57 11.00
N THR A 232 -1.41 -3.49 11.12
CA THR A 232 -1.60 -2.54 12.23
C THR A 232 -2.85 -1.71 12.06
N ALA A 233 -2.96 -0.97 10.94
CA ALA A 233 -4.07 -0.04 10.76
C ALA A 233 -5.39 -0.74 10.42
N GLY A 234 -5.33 -1.82 9.63
CA GLY A 234 -6.50 -2.57 9.19
C GLY A 234 -6.98 -3.59 10.21
N LEU A 235 -6.12 -4.54 10.62
CA LEU A 235 -6.54 -5.65 11.48
C LEU A 235 -6.53 -5.24 12.96
N TYR A 236 -5.39 -4.81 13.49
CA TYR A 236 -5.22 -4.69 14.93
C TYR A 236 -5.83 -3.42 15.52
N CYS A 237 -5.83 -2.29 14.81
CA CYS A 237 -6.50 -1.09 15.31
C CYS A 237 -8.02 -1.29 15.41
N PHE A 238 -8.63 -1.99 14.44
CA PHE A 238 -10.06 -2.33 14.49
C PHE A 238 -10.34 -3.33 15.60
N MET A 239 -9.51 -4.37 15.74
CA MET A 239 -9.60 -5.37 16.80
C MET A 239 -9.68 -4.74 18.20
N GLY A 240 -8.83 -3.78 18.50
CA GLY A 240 -8.78 -3.16 19.83
C GLY A 240 -9.92 -2.19 20.13
N LYS A 241 -10.76 -1.86 19.15
CA LYS A 241 -11.91 -0.96 19.30
C LYS A 241 -13.26 -1.67 19.21
N GLY A 242 -13.29 -3.00 19.11
CA GLY A 242 -14.53 -3.75 18.91
C GLY A 242 -15.15 -3.54 17.53
N ALA A 243 -14.39 -2.97 16.62
CA ALA A 243 -14.79 -2.64 15.24
C ALA A 243 -14.65 -3.86 14.32
N SER A 244 -15.22 -3.77 13.11
CA SER A 244 -15.25 -4.87 12.17
C SER A 244 -14.42 -4.62 10.91
N ILE A 245 -13.94 -5.70 10.31
CA ILE A 245 -13.28 -5.72 9.02
C ILE A 245 -13.97 -6.70 8.08
N ALA A 246 -13.95 -6.40 6.80
CA ALA A 246 -14.48 -7.28 5.76
C ALA A 246 -13.40 -7.62 4.74
N SER A 247 -13.36 -8.88 4.31
CA SER A 247 -12.55 -9.32 3.18
C SER A 247 -13.25 -9.01 1.86
N VAL A 248 -12.46 -8.81 0.79
CA VAL A 248 -13.00 -8.73 -0.58
C VAL A 248 -13.47 -10.11 -1.00
N GLN A 249 -14.62 -10.19 -1.67
CA GLN A 249 -15.07 -11.44 -2.30
C GLN A 249 -14.07 -11.87 -3.37
N LEU A 250 -13.47 -13.04 -3.17
CA LEU A 250 -12.51 -13.62 -4.11
C LEU A 250 -13.22 -14.05 -5.40
N GLY A 251 -12.57 -13.82 -6.53
CA GLY A 251 -12.93 -14.39 -7.82
C GLY A 251 -11.96 -15.51 -8.21
N ALA A 252 -12.24 -16.23 -9.29
CA ALA A 252 -11.33 -17.25 -9.82
C ALA A 252 -9.99 -16.64 -10.31
N THR A 253 -9.99 -15.35 -10.63
CA THR A 253 -8.81 -14.60 -11.05
C THR A 253 -8.69 -13.28 -10.27
N THR A 254 -7.47 -12.71 -10.23
CA THR A 254 -7.23 -11.37 -9.66
C THR A 254 -8.14 -10.30 -10.29
N MET A 255 -8.36 -10.40 -11.61
CA MET A 255 -9.23 -9.47 -12.32
C MET A 255 -10.70 -9.56 -11.86
N GLU A 256 -11.20 -10.77 -11.62
CA GLU A 256 -12.56 -10.97 -11.08
C GLU A 256 -12.67 -10.45 -9.66
N THR A 257 -11.67 -10.71 -8.81
CA THR A 257 -11.60 -10.14 -7.46
C THR A 257 -11.69 -8.62 -7.48
N LEU A 258 -10.95 -7.96 -8.39
CA LEU A 258 -11.01 -6.50 -8.55
C LEU A 258 -12.38 -6.02 -9.04
N ARG A 259 -13.07 -6.79 -9.89
CA ARG A 259 -14.44 -6.49 -10.37
C ARG A 259 -15.49 -6.59 -9.27
N ASN A 260 -15.25 -7.41 -8.24
CA ASN A 260 -16.16 -7.57 -7.11
C ASN A 260 -16.13 -6.37 -6.14
N ILE A 261 -15.03 -5.60 -6.07
CA ILE A 261 -14.85 -4.50 -5.12
C ILE A 261 -16.03 -3.50 -5.13
N PRO A 262 -16.54 -3.00 -6.27
CA PRO A 262 -17.67 -2.07 -6.26
C PRO A 262 -18.94 -2.64 -5.64
N GLY A 263 -19.26 -3.92 -5.89
CA GLY A 263 -20.39 -4.61 -5.24
C GLY A 263 -20.16 -4.75 -3.74
N ASN A 264 -18.96 -5.18 -3.34
CA ASN A 264 -18.60 -5.35 -1.93
C ASN A 264 -18.65 -4.02 -1.16
N LEU A 265 -18.32 -2.87 -1.77
CA LEU A 265 -18.47 -1.55 -1.16
C LEU A 265 -19.92 -1.20 -0.85
N LEU A 266 -20.86 -1.60 -1.71
CA LEU A 266 -22.30 -1.37 -1.50
C LEU A 266 -22.87 -2.30 -0.43
N ASP A 267 -22.39 -3.53 -0.34
CA ASP A 267 -22.84 -4.53 0.62
C ASP A 267 -22.28 -4.23 2.03
N VAL A 268 -20.98 -4.02 2.16
CA VAL A 268 -20.28 -3.78 3.43
C VAL A 268 -20.52 -2.37 3.94
N ARG A 269 -20.63 -1.37 3.07
CA ARG A 269 -20.81 0.05 3.41
C ARG A 269 -19.77 0.54 4.41
N PRO A 270 -18.46 0.47 4.09
CA PRO A 270 -17.39 0.76 5.04
C PRO A 270 -17.38 2.24 5.47
N HIS A 271 -16.85 2.49 6.69
CA HIS A 271 -16.60 3.83 7.21
C HIS A 271 -15.21 4.33 6.82
N ILE A 272 -14.25 3.44 6.70
CA ILE A 272 -12.85 3.73 6.36
C ILE A 272 -12.41 2.76 5.26
N LEU A 273 -11.65 3.28 4.30
CA LEU A 273 -11.00 2.46 3.27
C LEU A 273 -9.50 2.73 3.25
N PHE A 274 -8.73 1.65 3.22
CA PHE A 274 -7.29 1.74 2.99
C PHE A 274 -7.03 1.82 1.49
N SER A 275 -6.15 2.72 1.07
CA SER A 275 -5.90 3.01 -0.35
C SER A 275 -4.41 3.19 -0.63
N VAL A 276 -4.07 2.97 -1.89
CA VAL A 276 -2.77 3.31 -2.48
C VAL A 276 -3.00 4.25 -3.68
N PRO A 277 -1.98 5.04 -4.13
CA PRO A 277 -2.17 6.02 -5.20
C PRO A 277 -2.83 5.46 -6.47
N ALA A 278 -2.47 4.25 -6.89
CA ALA A 278 -3.07 3.60 -8.05
C ALA A 278 -4.59 3.39 -7.91
N MET A 279 -5.08 3.06 -6.72
CA MET A 279 -6.53 2.94 -6.46
C MET A 279 -7.21 4.30 -6.52
N ALA A 280 -6.60 5.35 -5.97
CA ALA A 280 -7.11 6.72 -6.03
C ALA A 280 -7.29 7.17 -7.50
N ALA A 281 -6.28 6.97 -8.33
CA ALA A 281 -6.32 7.28 -9.76
C ALA A 281 -7.47 6.53 -10.46
N ASN A 282 -7.62 5.22 -10.19
CA ASN A 282 -8.68 4.40 -10.79
C ASN A 282 -10.08 4.87 -10.36
N PHE A 283 -10.29 5.19 -9.08
CA PHE A 283 -11.57 5.73 -8.61
C PHE A 283 -11.89 7.07 -9.25
N LYS A 284 -10.95 8.01 -9.31
CA LYS A 284 -11.13 9.31 -9.98
C LYS A 284 -11.52 9.12 -11.44
N LYS A 285 -10.74 8.33 -12.20
CA LYS A 285 -11.02 8.03 -13.62
C LYS A 285 -12.42 7.44 -13.82
N LYS A 286 -12.84 6.51 -12.96
CA LYS A 286 -14.18 5.90 -13.02
C LYS A 286 -15.28 6.91 -12.73
N ILE A 287 -15.16 7.72 -11.68
CA ILE A 287 -16.13 8.76 -11.33
C ILE A 287 -16.28 9.74 -12.48
N GLU A 288 -15.19 10.28 -13.01
CA GLU A 288 -15.22 11.23 -14.11
C GLU A 288 -15.84 10.64 -15.38
N ARG A 289 -15.57 9.36 -15.67
CA ARG A 289 -16.19 8.66 -16.81
C ARG A 289 -17.71 8.53 -16.63
N GLU A 290 -18.17 8.12 -15.46
CA GLU A 290 -19.61 8.01 -15.16
C GLU A 290 -20.33 9.37 -15.21
N ILE A 291 -19.69 10.44 -14.75
CA ILE A 291 -20.22 11.80 -14.85
C ILE A 291 -20.35 12.25 -16.31
N ARG A 292 -19.33 11.99 -17.15
CA ARG A 292 -19.38 12.30 -18.59
C ARG A 292 -20.49 11.53 -19.31
N ALA A 293 -20.69 10.27 -18.95
CA ALA A 293 -21.76 9.44 -19.52
C ALA A 293 -23.17 9.99 -19.24
N LYS A 294 -23.35 10.77 -18.16
CA LYS A 294 -24.61 11.46 -17.83
C LYS A 294 -24.88 12.73 -18.65
N GLY A 295 -23.97 13.13 -19.51
CA GLY A 295 -24.12 14.22 -20.46
C GLY A 295 -23.39 15.50 -20.06
N LYS A 296 -23.23 16.41 -21.06
CA LYS A 296 -22.41 17.63 -20.96
C LYS A 296 -22.85 18.58 -19.83
N ILE A 297 -24.14 18.68 -19.55
CA ILE A 297 -24.67 19.56 -18.50
C ILE A 297 -24.22 19.06 -17.12
N THR A 298 -24.35 17.76 -16.86
CA THR A 298 -23.91 17.15 -15.61
C THR A 298 -22.39 17.28 -15.44
N GLU A 299 -21.62 17.06 -16.49
CA GLU A 299 -20.17 17.23 -16.49
C GLU A 299 -19.78 18.69 -16.18
N SER A 300 -20.40 19.67 -16.84
CA SER A 300 -20.13 21.09 -16.60
C SER A 300 -20.45 21.50 -15.16
N LEU A 301 -21.60 21.03 -14.64
CA LEU A 301 -22.03 21.30 -13.26
C LEU A 301 -21.07 20.65 -12.25
N PHE A 302 -20.63 19.42 -12.49
CA PHE A 302 -19.65 18.73 -11.65
C PHE A 302 -18.30 19.45 -11.61
N ARG A 303 -17.78 19.86 -12.77
CA ARG A 303 -16.53 20.62 -12.86
C ARG A 303 -16.61 21.97 -12.13
N HIS A 304 -17.74 22.67 -12.25
CA HIS A 304 -17.96 23.92 -11.52
C HIS A 304 -18.04 23.67 -10.01
N ALA A 305 -18.75 22.63 -9.57
CA ALA A 305 -18.84 22.23 -8.16
C ALA A 305 -17.45 21.91 -7.58
N LEU A 306 -16.60 21.16 -8.29
CA LEU A 306 -15.23 20.89 -7.87
C LEU A 306 -14.41 22.18 -7.75
N LYS A 307 -14.50 23.10 -8.72
CA LYS A 307 -13.78 24.38 -8.66
C LYS A 307 -14.16 25.20 -7.41
N VAL A 308 -15.44 25.29 -7.12
CA VAL A 308 -15.94 25.98 -5.93
C VAL A 308 -15.46 25.30 -4.65
N ALA A 309 -15.51 23.96 -4.62
CA ALA A 309 -15.04 23.18 -3.48
C ALA A 309 -13.52 23.34 -3.25
N TYR A 310 -12.70 23.39 -4.31
CA TYR A 310 -11.26 23.64 -4.19
C TYR A 310 -10.96 25.02 -3.59
N ILE A 311 -11.69 26.07 -4.00
CA ILE A 311 -11.54 27.42 -3.42
C ILE A 311 -11.90 27.41 -1.93
N TYR A 312 -13.03 26.80 -1.56
CA TYR A 312 -13.48 26.74 -0.17
C TYR A 312 -12.56 25.89 0.72
N ASN A 313 -12.13 24.76 0.22
CA ASN A 313 -11.33 23.80 0.97
C ASN A 313 -9.86 24.22 1.12
N ASN A 314 -9.33 24.99 0.16
CA ASN A 314 -7.93 25.41 0.11
C ASN A 314 -6.99 24.19 0.33
N ASN A 315 -6.05 24.29 1.29
CA ASN A 315 -5.15 23.20 1.70
C ASN A 315 -5.73 22.28 2.81
N GLY A 316 -7.01 22.40 3.12
CA GLY A 316 -7.66 21.68 4.23
C GLY A 316 -7.49 22.36 5.59
N TRP A 317 -6.26 22.73 5.95
CA TRP A 317 -5.92 23.44 7.19
C TRP A 317 -6.55 24.84 7.26
N ASP A 318 -6.68 25.47 6.12
CA ASP A 318 -7.29 26.81 5.96
C ASP A 318 -8.70 26.77 5.37
N LYS A 319 -9.41 25.65 5.50
CA LYS A 319 -10.77 25.45 4.97
C LYS A 319 -11.74 26.51 5.49
N GLY A 320 -12.38 27.22 4.58
CA GLY A 320 -13.38 28.23 4.90
C GLY A 320 -12.86 29.46 5.64
N LYS A 321 -11.55 29.70 5.71
CA LYS A 321 -10.96 30.90 6.30
C LYS A 321 -11.08 32.11 5.36
N GLY A 322 -11.15 33.32 5.94
CA GLY A 322 -11.27 34.57 5.18
C GLY A 322 -12.59 34.62 4.37
N LEU A 323 -12.54 35.19 3.18
CA LEU A 323 -13.73 35.35 2.33
C LEU A 323 -14.27 34.03 1.75
N THR A 324 -13.52 32.93 1.85
CA THR A 324 -13.95 31.64 1.28
C THR A 324 -15.14 31.04 2.03
N PHE A 325 -15.44 31.46 3.27
CA PHE A 325 -16.64 31.01 4.02
C PHE A 325 -17.94 31.32 3.27
N LEU A 326 -17.97 32.35 2.40
CA LEU A 326 -19.13 32.71 1.59
C LEU A 326 -19.56 31.61 0.60
N TYR A 327 -18.65 30.70 0.24
CA TYR A 327 -18.96 29.56 -0.60
C TYR A 327 -19.68 28.42 0.13
N LYS A 328 -19.76 28.44 1.48
CA LYS A 328 -20.35 27.36 2.28
C LYS A 328 -21.79 26.99 1.87
N PRO A 329 -22.73 27.94 1.64
CA PRO A 329 -24.08 27.61 1.17
C PRO A 329 -24.08 26.93 -0.19
N LEU A 330 -23.24 27.41 -1.12
CA LEU A 330 -23.15 26.85 -2.46
C LEU A 330 -22.57 25.43 -2.44
N ILE A 331 -21.59 25.17 -1.59
CA ILE A 331 -21.07 23.80 -1.33
C ILE A 331 -22.17 22.88 -0.84
N ALA A 332 -23.02 23.32 0.09
CA ALA A 332 -24.13 22.51 0.60
C ALA A 332 -25.13 22.13 -0.53
N ILE A 333 -25.39 23.05 -1.47
CA ILE A 333 -26.23 22.77 -2.64
C ILE A 333 -25.56 21.73 -3.56
N TYR A 334 -24.28 21.89 -3.87
CA TYR A 334 -23.54 20.91 -4.70
C TYR A 334 -23.39 19.55 -4.01
N ASP A 335 -23.24 19.55 -2.70
CA ASP A 335 -23.24 18.31 -1.92
C ASP A 335 -24.53 17.53 -2.11
N PHE A 336 -25.67 18.20 -1.93
CA PHE A 336 -26.99 17.57 -2.08
C PHE A 336 -27.25 17.07 -3.51
N ILE A 337 -26.91 17.87 -4.52
CA ILE A 337 -27.23 17.56 -5.92
C ILE A 337 -26.29 16.52 -6.53
N ILE A 338 -24.96 16.58 -6.23
CA ILE A 338 -23.93 15.82 -6.93
C ILE A 338 -23.06 14.98 -5.97
N PHE A 339 -22.38 15.60 -4.98
CA PHE A 339 -21.35 14.92 -4.23
C PHE A 339 -21.88 13.75 -3.41
N ARG A 340 -23.04 13.90 -2.80
CA ARG A 340 -23.73 12.82 -2.09
C ARG A 340 -24.00 11.60 -2.98
N LYS A 341 -24.36 11.83 -4.26
CA LYS A 341 -24.60 10.74 -5.23
C LYS A 341 -23.30 10.00 -5.57
N VAL A 342 -22.19 10.72 -5.64
CA VAL A 342 -20.87 10.10 -5.84
C VAL A 342 -20.47 9.27 -4.61
N ARG A 343 -20.67 9.80 -3.40
CA ARG A 343 -20.37 9.05 -2.16
C ARG A 343 -21.17 7.77 -2.01
N ASN A 344 -22.38 7.72 -2.54
CA ASN A 344 -23.22 6.51 -2.49
C ASN A 344 -22.59 5.31 -3.24
N VAL A 345 -21.72 5.55 -4.21
CA VAL A 345 -20.96 4.48 -4.90
C VAL A 345 -20.01 3.74 -3.94
N PHE A 346 -19.61 4.41 -2.84
CA PHE A 346 -18.81 3.84 -1.76
C PHE A 346 -19.63 3.33 -0.57
N GLY A 347 -20.93 3.05 -0.78
CA GLY A 347 -21.84 2.57 0.27
C GLY A 347 -22.49 3.66 1.13
N GLY A 348 -22.18 4.95 0.91
CA GLY A 348 -22.81 6.12 1.52
C GLY A 348 -22.43 6.40 2.98
N ARG A 349 -21.60 5.58 3.63
CA ARG A 349 -21.13 5.77 5.01
C ARG A 349 -19.64 6.09 5.11
N LEU A 350 -18.92 6.10 3.97
CA LEU A 350 -17.50 6.34 3.94
C LEU A 350 -17.15 7.74 4.48
N LEU A 351 -16.32 7.78 5.50
CA LEU A 351 -15.85 9.00 6.14
C LEU A 351 -14.56 9.52 5.49
N PHE A 352 -13.59 8.63 5.27
CA PHE A 352 -12.31 8.96 4.63
C PHE A 352 -11.62 7.71 4.08
N PHE A 353 -10.65 7.97 3.20
CA PHE A 353 -9.62 6.99 2.83
C PHE A 353 -8.35 7.27 3.61
N LEU A 354 -7.67 6.22 4.02
CA LEU A 354 -6.32 6.30 4.56
C LEU A 354 -5.34 5.80 3.48
N GLY A 355 -4.58 6.72 2.92
CA GLY A 355 -3.59 6.45 1.88
C GLY A 355 -2.20 6.23 2.48
N GLY A 356 -1.50 5.21 1.99
CA GLY A 356 -0.15 4.89 2.43
C GLY A 356 0.63 4.13 1.36
N GLY A 357 1.90 3.84 1.68
CA GLY A 357 2.76 3.01 0.85
C GLY A 357 3.52 3.77 -0.24
N ALA A 358 3.00 4.87 -0.77
CA ALA A 358 3.67 5.79 -1.68
C ALA A 358 3.12 7.20 -1.49
N LEU A 359 3.75 8.21 -2.09
CA LEU A 359 3.24 9.58 -2.09
C LEU A 359 1.93 9.64 -2.85
N LEU A 360 0.95 10.34 -2.31
CA LEU A 360 -0.33 10.57 -2.94
C LEU A 360 -0.35 11.98 -3.53
N ASP A 361 -0.49 12.08 -4.83
CA ASP A 361 -0.58 13.38 -5.53
C ASP A 361 -1.63 14.29 -4.89
N ILE A 362 -1.29 15.58 -4.76
CA ILE A 362 -2.15 16.57 -4.10
C ILE A 362 -3.48 16.78 -4.84
N GLU A 363 -3.53 16.55 -6.15
CA GLU A 363 -4.77 16.70 -6.93
C GLU A 363 -5.76 15.58 -6.63
N PHE A 364 -5.29 14.35 -6.31
CA PHE A 364 -6.16 13.31 -5.78
C PHE A 364 -6.69 13.67 -4.40
N GLN A 365 -5.83 14.18 -3.51
CA GLN A 365 -6.24 14.63 -2.19
C GLN A 365 -7.32 15.73 -2.28
N LYS A 366 -7.12 16.76 -3.11
CA LYS A 366 -8.10 17.83 -3.35
C LYS A 366 -9.41 17.29 -3.91
N PHE A 367 -9.33 16.36 -4.89
CA PHE A 367 -10.50 15.77 -5.54
C PHE A 367 -11.40 15.04 -4.53
N PHE A 368 -10.85 14.10 -3.77
CA PHE A 368 -11.62 13.35 -2.78
C PHE A 368 -12.07 14.22 -1.61
N TYR A 369 -11.27 15.21 -1.22
CA TYR A 369 -11.66 16.19 -0.21
C TYR A 369 -12.86 17.03 -0.65
N ALA A 370 -12.90 17.44 -1.92
CA ALA A 370 -14.05 18.17 -2.50
C ALA A 370 -15.33 17.32 -2.51
N LEU A 371 -15.21 16.00 -2.72
CA LEU A 371 -16.34 15.08 -2.66
C LEU A 371 -16.86 14.83 -1.22
N GLY A 372 -16.17 15.32 -0.19
CA GLY A 372 -16.53 15.10 1.21
C GLY A 372 -16.14 13.71 1.75
N ILE A 373 -15.27 12.99 1.06
CA ILE A 373 -14.64 11.73 1.48
C ILE A 373 -13.12 11.87 1.31
N PRO A 374 -12.44 12.65 2.18
CA PRO A 374 -11.02 12.97 2.02
C PRO A 374 -10.16 11.71 1.91
N MET A 375 -9.13 11.79 1.13
CA MET A 375 -8.08 10.78 1.07
C MET A 375 -6.86 11.33 1.82
N PHE A 376 -6.67 10.86 3.04
CA PHE A 376 -5.61 11.29 3.92
C PHE A 376 -4.32 10.54 3.62
N GLN A 377 -3.25 11.29 3.36
CA GLN A 377 -1.92 10.75 3.23
C GLN A 377 -1.38 10.38 4.62
N GLY A 378 -0.93 9.13 4.75
CA GLY A 378 -0.11 8.64 5.85
C GLY A 378 1.30 8.28 5.39
N TYR A 379 2.23 8.25 6.32
CA TYR A 379 3.60 7.81 6.11
C TYR A 379 4.01 6.77 7.15
N GLY A 380 4.74 5.79 6.68
CA GLY A 380 5.30 4.74 7.51
C GLY A 380 6.09 3.72 6.72
N LEU A 381 6.78 2.85 7.44
CA LEU A 381 7.59 1.77 6.90
C LEU A 381 7.51 0.55 7.83
N THR A 382 7.73 -0.63 7.28
CA THR A 382 7.63 -1.90 8.02
C THR A 382 8.51 -1.87 9.27
N GLU A 383 9.69 -1.27 9.19
CA GLU A 383 10.65 -1.09 10.27
C GLU A 383 10.13 -0.22 11.43
N ALA A 384 8.96 0.43 11.26
CA ALA A 384 8.29 1.26 12.28
C ALA A 384 6.88 0.73 12.67
N SER A 385 6.47 -0.46 12.26
CA SER A 385 5.28 -1.24 12.66
C SER A 385 3.87 -0.78 12.22
N PRO A 386 3.62 -0.05 11.15
CA PRO A 386 4.48 0.79 10.35
C PRO A 386 4.23 2.29 10.54
N ILE A 387 3.21 2.73 11.33
CA ILE A 387 2.63 4.07 11.28
C ILE A 387 3.55 5.08 11.98
N ILE A 388 3.98 6.10 11.25
CA ILE A 388 4.81 7.21 11.75
C ILE A 388 3.98 8.49 11.81
N SER A 389 3.27 8.81 10.74
CA SER A 389 2.42 9.99 10.66
C SER A 389 1.21 9.77 9.78
N SER A 390 0.17 10.56 9.97
CA SER A 390 -1.00 10.61 9.09
C SER A 390 -1.76 11.92 9.24
N ASN A 391 -2.40 12.34 8.17
CA ASN A 391 -3.52 13.27 8.25
C ASN A 391 -4.73 12.58 8.89
N SER A 392 -5.56 13.35 9.58
CA SER A 392 -6.77 12.88 10.25
C SER A 392 -7.95 13.82 9.99
N ILE A 393 -9.16 13.42 10.37
CA ILE A 393 -10.35 14.27 10.23
C ILE A 393 -10.15 15.59 10.99
N SER A 394 -9.63 15.53 12.21
CA SER A 394 -9.45 16.68 13.10
C SER A 394 -8.25 17.55 12.75
N ARG A 395 -7.21 16.97 12.14
CA ARG A 395 -5.96 17.66 11.86
C ARG A 395 -5.34 17.16 10.55
N HIS A 396 -5.46 17.97 9.51
CA HIS A 396 -4.93 17.62 8.17
C HIS A 396 -4.51 18.86 7.40
N LYS A 397 -3.55 18.64 6.52
CA LYS A 397 -3.03 19.64 5.57
C LYS A 397 -2.70 18.92 4.28
N LEU A 398 -3.47 19.25 3.22
CA LEU A 398 -3.29 18.58 1.92
C LEU A 398 -1.88 18.81 1.38
N GLY A 399 -1.28 17.78 0.83
CA GLY A 399 0.12 17.76 0.40
C GLY A 399 1.12 17.33 1.47
N SER A 400 0.72 17.30 2.76
CA SER A 400 1.55 16.75 3.83
C SER A 400 1.30 15.26 4.05
N SER A 401 2.24 14.58 4.70
CA SER A 401 2.09 13.23 5.24
C SER A 401 1.47 13.22 6.64
N GLY A 402 0.91 14.35 7.07
CA GLY A 402 0.17 14.53 8.32
C GLY A 402 1.03 14.78 9.55
N CYS A 403 0.40 14.62 10.70
CA CYS A 403 1.05 14.78 12.01
C CYS A 403 1.61 13.44 12.49
N LEU A 404 2.62 13.53 13.35
CA LEU A 404 3.20 12.34 13.99
C LEU A 404 2.18 11.66 14.90
N VAL A 405 2.29 10.34 14.99
CA VAL A 405 1.62 9.59 16.05
C VAL A 405 2.14 9.98 17.42
N SER A 406 1.32 9.80 18.46
CA SER A 406 1.73 10.09 19.84
C SER A 406 2.92 9.22 20.28
N ASN A 407 3.72 9.72 21.23
CA ASN A 407 4.84 8.97 21.82
C ASN A 407 5.90 8.47 20.81
N LEU A 408 6.05 9.15 19.68
CA LEU A 408 7.12 8.97 18.72
C LEU A 408 8.05 10.19 18.73
N GLN A 409 9.34 9.96 18.83
CA GLN A 409 10.34 11.00 18.66
C GLN A 409 10.80 11.04 17.20
N ILE A 410 11.00 12.24 16.68
CA ILE A 410 11.49 12.46 15.31
C ILE A 410 12.58 13.51 15.28
N LYS A 411 13.52 13.35 14.37
CA LYS A 411 14.49 14.35 13.95
C LYS A 411 14.53 14.38 12.43
N ILE A 412 14.72 15.54 11.85
CA ILE A 412 15.13 15.69 10.46
C ILE A 412 16.62 16.00 10.49
N CYS A 413 17.46 15.16 9.88
CA CYS A 413 18.91 15.25 9.99
C CYS A 413 19.56 15.54 8.63
N ASP A 414 20.61 16.35 8.66
CA ASP A 414 21.47 16.58 7.49
C ASP A 414 22.36 15.35 7.16
N GLU A 415 23.18 15.46 6.14
CA GLU A 415 24.12 14.39 5.72
C GLU A 415 25.17 14.02 6.81
N LYS A 416 25.36 14.89 7.81
CA LYS A 416 26.26 14.66 8.96
C LYS A 416 25.53 14.08 10.17
N GLY A 417 24.21 13.81 10.04
CA GLY A 417 23.35 13.32 11.12
C GLY A 417 22.98 14.39 12.15
N GLN A 418 23.16 15.68 11.85
CA GLN A 418 22.80 16.78 12.74
C GLN A 418 21.33 17.22 12.49
N PRO A 419 20.55 17.46 13.55
CA PRO A 419 19.17 17.95 13.40
C PRO A 419 19.12 19.30 12.69
N VAL A 420 18.16 19.46 11.77
CA VAL A 420 17.91 20.71 11.03
C VAL A 420 16.60 21.38 11.47
N PRO A 421 16.46 22.72 11.28
CA PRO A 421 15.24 23.45 11.59
C PRO A 421 14.05 23.08 10.70
N ALA A 422 12.84 23.58 11.08
CA ALA A 422 11.65 23.48 10.25
C ALA A 422 11.88 23.98 8.82
N TYR A 423 11.19 23.35 7.85
CA TYR A 423 11.31 23.57 6.40
C TYR A 423 12.67 23.20 5.77
N ILE A 424 13.68 22.84 6.54
CA ILE A 424 14.93 22.34 5.98
C ILE A 424 14.80 20.84 5.76
N GLN A 425 15.12 20.40 4.55
CA GLN A 425 15.06 19.00 4.15
C GLN A 425 16.22 18.20 4.76
N GLY A 426 15.94 16.99 5.16
CA GLY A 426 16.93 16.06 5.67
C GLY A 426 16.37 14.66 5.81
N GLU A 427 17.18 13.71 6.29
CA GLU A 427 16.75 12.36 6.58
C GLU A 427 15.78 12.34 7.75
N ILE A 428 14.67 11.61 7.57
CA ILE A 428 13.71 11.35 8.64
C ILE A 428 14.29 10.27 9.55
N VAL A 429 14.52 10.62 10.83
CA VAL A 429 15.08 9.72 11.84
C VAL A 429 14.13 9.66 13.03
N ILE A 430 13.74 8.44 13.43
CA ILE A 430 12.70 8.23 14.45
C ILE A 430 13.19 7.36 15.61
N LYS A 431 12.55 7.51 16.77
CA LYS A 431 12.77 6.67 17.95
C LYS A 431 11.46 6.45 18.69
N GLY A 432 11.13 5.19 18.99
CA GLY A 432 9.92 4.81 19.71
C GLY A 432 9.80 3.30 19.88
N ASP A 433 8.86 2.87 20.72
CA ASP A 433 8.59 1.43 20.97
C ASP A 433 8.03 0.69 19.73
N ASN A 434 7.61 1.42 18.71
CA ASN A 434 7.17 0.89 17.42
C ASN A 434 8.33 0.58 16.46
N VAL A 435 9.57 0.95 16.76
CA VAL A 435 10.74 0.64 15.93
C VAL A 435 11.05 -0.86 16.05
N MET A 436 11.29 -1.51 14.91
CA MET A 436 11.60 -2.93 14.81
C MET A 436 12.71 -3.38 15.76
N LYS A 437 12.75 -4.67 16.07
CA LYS A 437 13.86 -5.28 16.82
C LYS A 437 15.16 -5.28 15.99
N GLY A 438 15.05 -5.43 14.67
CA GLY A 438 16.15 -5.49 13.72
C GLY A 438 15.76 -6.29 12.48
N TYR A 439 16.75 -6.60 11.63
CA TYR A 439 16.58 -7.49 10.50
C TYR A 439 16.96 -8.92 10.88
N TRP A 440 16.13 -9.89 10.49
CA TRP A 440 16.34 -11.30 10.75
C TRP A 440 17.66 -11.76 10.14
N ASP A 441 18.50 -12.41 10.97
CA ASP A 441 19.83 -12.93 10.60
C ASP A 441 20.72 -11.92 9.81
N ASN A 442 20.59 -10.61 10.14
CA ASN A 442 21.35 -9.56 9.46
C ASN A 442 21.71 -8.42 10.42
N GLU A 443 22.69 -8.68 11.28
CA GLU A 443 23.17 -7.73 12.28
C GLU A 443 23.80 -6.48 11.65
N LEU A 444 24.53 -6.64 10.54
CA LEU A 444 25.15 -5.52 9.83
C LEU A 444 24.11 -4.52 9.34
N ALA A 445 23.05 -5.00 8.67
CA ALA A 445 21.97 -4.14 8.21
C ALA A 445 21.18 -3.53 9.39
N THR A 446 21.05 -4.24 10.49
CA THR A 446 20.41 -3.75 11.71
C THR A 446 21.18 -2.58 12.31
N ASN A 447 22.48 -2.73 12.50
CA ASN A 447 23.37 -1.70 13.04
C ASN A 447 23.49 -0.48 12.11
N ASP A 448 23.33 -0.69 10.81
CA ASP A 448 23.31 0.39 9.81
C ASP A 448 22.01 1.21 9.88
N ALA A 449 20.88 0.55 10.10
CA ALA A 449 19.57 1.17 10.17
C ALA A 449 19.26 1.76 11.55
N ILE A 450 19.70 1.12 12.64
CA ILE A 450 19.42 1.54 14.02
C ILE A 450 20.71 1.94 14.73
N ARG A 451 20.83 3.22 15.06
CA ARG A 451 22.01 3.78 15.75
C ARG A 451 21.56 4.49 17.01
N ASP A 452 22.09 4.12 18.17
CA ASP A 452 21.73 4.67 19.48
C ASP A 452 20.20 4.64 19.77
N GLY A 453 19.52 3.62 19.25
CA GLY A 453 18.07 3.44 19.36
C GLY A 453 17.25 4.34 18.41
N TRP A 454 17.88 5.05 17.47
CA TRP A 454 17.25 5.82 16.42
C TRP A 454 17.26 5.05 15.10
N LEU A 455 16.09 4.89 14.49
CA LEU A 455 15.94 4.34 13.16
C LEU A 455 16.16 5.43 12.12
N TYR A 456 17.17 5.23 11.28
CA TYR A 456 17.46 6.00 10.08
C TYR A 456 16.64 5.42 8.94
N THR A 457 15.59 6.15 8.53
CA THR A 457 14.57 5.60 7.60
C THR A 457 15.06 5.51 6.16
N GLY A 458 16.07 6.28 5.80
CA GLY A 458 16.51 6.48 4.42
C GLY A 458 15.53 7.31 3.59
N ASP A 459 14.50 7.89 4.21
CA ASP A 459 13.52 8.75 3.56
C ASP A 459 13.85 10.23 3.82
N LEU A 460 13.70 11.05 2.78
CA LEU A 460 13.90 12.50 2.82
C LEU A 460 12.60 13.19 3.19
N GLY A 461 12.67 14.20 4.07
CA GLY A 461 11.51 14.99 4.43
C GLY A 461 11.85 16.26 5.20
N TYR A 462 10.81 16.98 5.59
CA TYR A 462 10.88 18.12 6.50
C TYR A 462 9.61 18.24 7.33
N ILE A 463 9.67 19.01 8.41
CA ILE A 463 8.50 19.37 9.24
C ILE A 463 8.25 20.86 9.09
N ASP A 464 6.98 21.27 8.93
CA ASP A 464 6.61 22.68 8.90
C ASP A 464 6.38 23.25 10.32
N ASN A 465 6.15 24.56 10.42
CA ASN A 465 5.92 25.24 11.73
C ASN A 465 4.59 24.82 12.39
N ASP A 466 3.65 24.25 11.65
CA ASP A 466 2.38 23.73 12.19
C ASP A 466 2.53 22.27 12.69
N GLY A 467 3.73 21.67 12.51
CA GLY A 467 4.06 20.30 12.92
C GLY A 467 3.58 19.21 11.96
N PHE A 468 3.35 19.55 10.69
CA PHE A 468 3.07 18.57 9.65
C PHE A 468 4.37 18.07 9.00
N LEU A 469 4.46 16.74 8.87
CA LEU A 469 5.56 16.08 8.17
C LEU A 469 5.29 16.06 6.66
N TYR A 470 6.31 16.38 5.89
CA TYR A 470 6.34 16.26 4.43
C TYR A 470 7.41 15.26 4.03
N VAL A 471 7.00 14.11 3.52
CA VAL A 471 7.90 13.11 2.96
C VAL A 471 8.10 13.42 1.49
N LEU A 472 9.34 13.48 1.03
CA LEU A 472 9.70 13.89 -0.32
C LEU A 472 10.17 12.72 -1.20
N GLY A 473 10.52 11.58 -0.60
CA GLY A 473 11.01 10.40 -1.28
C GLY A 473 12.22 9.77 -0.59
N ARG A 474 12.93 8.87 -1.27
CA ARG A 474 14.07 8.17 -0.69
C ARG A 474 15.41 8.81 -1.06
N PHE A 475 16.32 8.90 -0.10
CA PHE A 475 17.68 9.39 -0.34
C PHE A 475 18.40 8.65 -1.48
N LYS A 476 18.26 7.32 -1.53
CA LYS A 476 18.88 6.47 -2.56
C LYS A 476 18.22 6.58 -3.94
N SER A 477 17.02 7.18 -4.02
CA SER A 477 16.28 7.38 -5.28
C SER A 477 16.43 8.80 -5.81
N LEU A 478 17.16 9.68 -5.12
CA LEU A 478 17.35 11.06 -5.56
C LEU A 478 18.07 11.08 -6.92
N LEU A 479 17.56 11.91 -7.81
CA LEU A 479 18.26 12.28 -9.03
C LEU A 479 19.32 13.34 -8.69
N ILE A 480 20.43 13.29 -9.41
CA ILE A 480 21.54 14.21 -9.21
C ILE A 480 21.75 14.99 -10.50
N ALA A 481 21.60 16.30 -10.45
CA ALA A 481 21.91 17.17 -11.56
C ALA A 481 23.44 17.29 -11.76
N ASP A 482 23.85 17.87 -12.89
CA ASP A 482 25.27 18.09 -13.22
C ASP A 482 25.99 19.07 -12.26
N ASP A 483 25.23 19.99 -11.63
CA ASP A 483 25.72 20.90 -10.59
C ASP A 483 25.74 20.28 -9.19
N GLY A 484 25.34 18.99 -9.06
CA GLY A 484 25.27 18.26 -7.81
C GLY A 484 23.97 18.45 -7.02
N GLU A 485 23.00 19.23 -7.53
CA GLU A 485 21.69 19.36 -6.88
C GLU A 485 21.00 18.00 -6.82
N LYS A 486 20.47 17.64 -5.65
CA LYS A 486 19.73 16.42 -5.42
C LYS A 486 18.23 16.73 -5.33
N TYR A 487 17.39 15.98 -6.06
CA TYR A 487 15.95 16.15 -6.06
C TYR A 487 15.22 14.82 -6.21
N SER A 488 14.02 14.72 -5.60
CA SER A 488 13.21 13.51 -5.66
C SER A 488 12.46 13.41 -6.99
N PRO A 489 12.51 12.28 -7.70
CA PRO A 489 11.71 12.05 -8.90
C PRO A 489 10.26 11.70 -8.58
N GLU A 490 9.97 11.13 -7.40
CA GLU A 490 8.72 10.42 -7.11
C GLU A 490 7.49 11.31 -7.29
N GLY A 491 7.49 12.53 -6.76
CA GLY A 491 6.36 13.45 -6.91
C GLY A 491 6.10 13.87 -8.36
N MET A 492 7.16 14.01 -9.18
CA MET A 492 7.02 14.33 -10.61
C MET A 492 6.51 13.13 -11.41
N GLU A 493 7.02 11.93 -11.12
CA GLU A 493 6.60 10.69 -11.77
C GLU A 493 5.13 10.40 -11.51
N GLU A 494 4.69 10.55 -10.27
CA GLU A 494 3.30 10.37 -9.88
C GLU A 494 2.37 11.40 -10.51
N ALA A 495 2.76 12.68 -10.53
CA ALA A 495 2.00 13.73 -11.18
C ALA A 495 1.85 13.47 -12.69
N ILE A 496 2.96 13.17 -13.38
CA ILE A 496 2.95 12.89 -14.83
C ILE A 496 2.04 11.68 -15.16
N ALA A 497 2.17 10.59 -14.43
CA ALA A 497 1.35 9.39 -14.66
C ALA A 497 -0.10 9.57 -14.18
N GLY A 498 -0.31 10.28 -13.07
CA GLY A 498 -1.62 10.44 -12.45
C GLY A 498 -2.54 11.42 -13.18
N ASP A 499 -2.00 12.54 -13.66
CA ASP A 499 -2.78 13.57 -14.34
C ASP A 499 -2.97 13.33 -15.83
N SER A 500 -2.10 12.53 -16.44
CA SER A 500 -2.21 12.17 -17.85
C SER A 500 -3.19 11.02 -18.08
N ALA A 501 -4.08 11.18 -19.05
CA ALA A 501 -4.86 10.05 -19.55
C ALA A 501 -4.06 9.15 -20.49
N PHE A 502 -2.96 9.63 -21.07
CA PHE A 502 -2.18 9.00 -22.14
C PHE A 502 -0.90 8.33 -21.65
N ILE A 503 -0.53 8.52 -20.37
CA ILE A 503 0.64 7.94 -19.73
C ILE A 503 0.18 7.11 -18.54
N ASP A 504 0.54 5.83 -18.52
CA ASP A 504 0.23 4.93 -17.40
C ASP A 504 1.36 4.87 -16.38
N GLN A 505 2.62 4.91 -16.84
CA GLN A 505 3.78 4.82 -15.95
C GLN A 505 4.88 5.76 -16.45
N CYS A 506 5.60 6.34 -15.50
CA CYS A 506 6.72 7.26 -15.78
C CYS A 506 7.85 6.98 -14.80
N MET A 507 9.08 6.92 -15.30
CA MET A 507 10.30 6.93 -14.50
C MET A 507 11.25 8.04 -14.98
N LEU A 508 11.65 8.91 -14.09
CA LEU A 508 12.64 9.94 -14.34
C LEU A 508 14.05 9.44 -13.98
N TYR A 509 15.02 9.87 -14.74
CA TYR A 509 16.42 9.53 -14.50
C TYR A 509 17.33 10.72 -14.73
N ASN A 510 18.22 10.95 -13.78
CA ASN A 510 19.40 11.80 -13.91
C ASN A 510 20.46 11.33 -12.91
N ASN A 511 21.69 11.21 -13.36
CA ASN A 511 22.83 10.90 -12.51
C ASN A 511 24.05 11.71 -13.00
N GLN A 512 24.13 12.94 -12.53
CA GLN A 512 25.17 13.92 -12.92
C GLN A 512 25.21 14.23 -14.43
N ASN A 513 24.04 14.16 -15.09
CA ASN A 513 23.92 14.52 -16.50
C ASN A 513 23.31 15.92 -16.64
N ALA A 514 23.49 16.51 -17.81
CA ALA A 514 23.08 17.89 -18.10
C ALA A 514 21.58 18.16 -18.00
N TYR A 515 20.73 17.12 -17.99
CA TYR A 515 19.29 17.25 -17.87
C TYR A 515 18.64 15.91 -17.45
N THR A 516 17.43 16.00 -16.92
CA THR A 516 16.59 14.85 -16.60
C THR A 516 16.02 14.24 -17.87
N VAL A 517 15.92 12.92 -17.91
CA VAL A 517 15.23 12.16 -18.97
C VAL A 517 14.06 11.37 -18.38
N ALA A 518 13.06 11.05 -19.20
CA ALA A 518 11.91 10.25 -18.81
C ALA A 518 11.82 8.95 -19.61
N LEU A 519 11.55 7.83 -18.94
CA LEU A 519 11.01 6.62 -19.55
C LEU A 519 9.51 6.60 -19.30
N VAL A 520 8.71 6.43 -20.35
CA VAL A 520 7.26 6.58 -20.30
C VAL A 520 6.58 5.36 -20.91
N VAL A 521 5.62 4.80 -20.20
CA VAL A 521 4.73 3.75 -20.70
C VAL A 521 3.38 4.39 -21.05
N PRO A 522 2.99 4.39 -22.33
CA PRO A 522 1.73 4.97 -22.75
C PRO A 522 0.51 4.12 -22.39
N ASN A 523 -0.63 4.78 -22.21
CA ASN A 523 -1.93 4.10 -22.13
C ASN A 523 -2.44 3.74 -23.54
N ARG A 524 -2.33 2.45 -23.88
CA ARG A 524 -2.70 1.91 -25.18
C ARG A 524 -4.15 2.19 -25.55
N ASP A 525 -5.07 1.93 -24.65
CA ASP A 525 -6.51 2.00 -24.94
C ASP A 525 -6.94 3.45 -25.19
N VAL A 526 -6.43 4.39 -24.41
CA VAL A 526 -6.73 5.82 -24.58
C VAL A 526 -6.10 6.36 -25.85
N LEU A 527 -4.89 5.94 -26.19
CA LEU A 527 -4.25 6.31 -27.46
C LEU A 527 -5.04 5.80 -28.66
N LEU A 528 -5.44 4.53 -28.66
CA LEU A 528 -6.25 3.95 -29.73
C LEU A 528 -7.59 4.68 -29.91
N GLN A 529 -8.28 4.99 -28.80
CA GLN A 529 -9.51 5.79 -28.86
C GLN A 529 -9.28 7.20 -29.42
N HIS A 530 -8.15 7.83 -29.09
CA HIS A 530 -7.78 9.14 -29.63
C HIS A 530 -7.54 9.08 -31.14
N LEU A 531 -6.80 8.08 -31.61
CA LEU A 531 -6.50 7.87 -33.03
C LEU A 531 -7.77 7.58 -33.84
N ILE A 532 -8.66 6.74 -33.33
CA ILE A 532 -9.98 6.45 -33.96
C ILE A 532 -10.79 7.73 -34.11
N ARG A 533 -10.85 8.60 -33.09
CA ARG A 533 -11.56 9.90 -33.16
C ARG A 533 -10.97 10.84 -34.20
N LYS A 534 -9.68 10.70 -34.50
CA LYS A 534 -8.99 11.47 -35.57
C LYS A 534 -9.07 10.80 -36.94
N GLY A 535 -9.71 9.64 -37.05
CA GLY A 535 -9.79 8.90 -38.31
C GLY A 535 -8.48 8.27 -38.76
N LEU A 536 -7.52 8.06 -37.84
CA LEU A 536 -6.20 7.52 -38.13
C LEU A 536 -6.19 6.00 -37.89
N ARG A 537 -5.61 5.26 -38.82
CA ARG A 537 -5.38 3.80 -38.66
C ARG A 537 -4.18 3.57 -37.76
N ALA A 538 -4.31 2.67 -36.78
CA ALA A 538 -3.29 2.40 -35.77
C ALA A 538 -1.92 1.96 -36.34
N ASP A 539 -1.93 1.33 -37.52
CA ASP A 539 -0.74 0.83 -38.23
C ASP A 539 -0.03 1.91 -39.09
N SER A 540 -0.61 3.13 -39.22
CA SER A 540 -0.07 4.19 -40.08
C SER A 540 1.05 5.00 -39.38
N GLU A 541 1.96 5.58 -40.17
CA GLU A 541 2.99 6.49 -39.67
C GLU A 541 2.42 7.77 -39.08
N GLU A 542 1.29 8.23 -39.61
CA GLU A 542 0.56 9.38 -39.11
C GLU A 542 0.03 9.11 -37.70
N ALA A 543 -0.51 7.92 -37.46
CA ALA A 543 -0.98 7.50 -36.14
C ALA A 543 0.18 7.44 -35.12
N GLN A 544 1.33 6.88 -35.50
CA GLN A 544 2.53 6.84 -34.65
C GLN A 544 3.00 8.26 -34.31
N THR A 545 3.05 9.14 -35.30
CA THR A 545 3.43 10.55 -35.13
C THR A 545 2.49 11.30 -34.20
N GLU A 546 1.17 11.11 -34.38
CA GLU A 546 0.15 11.73 -33.53
C GLU A 546 0.21 11.22 -32.09
N ALA A 547 0.38 9.92 -31.89
CA ALA A 547 0.51 9.32 -30.56
C ALA A 547 1.75 9.85 -29.81
N LEU A 548 2.91 9.93 -30.48
CA LEU A 548 4.14 10.46 -29.90
C LEU A 548 4.03 11.94 -29.56
N LYS A 549 3.44 12.75 -30.46
CA LYS A 549 3.18 14.17 -30.17
C LYS A 549 2.25 14.34 -28.99
N LYS A 550 1.21 13.49 -28.87
CA LYS A 550 0.29 13.55 -27.75
C LYS A 550 0.97 13.25 -26.41
N ILE A 551 1.83 12.24 -26.35
CA ILE A 551 2.64 11.92 -25.16
C ILE A 551 3.56 13.11 -24.81
N SER A 552 4.19 13.73 -25.80
CA SER A 552 5.04 14.90 -25.58
C SER A 552 4.27 16.07 -24.97
N VAL A 553 3.06 16.33 -25.45
CA VAL A 553 2.18 17.40 -24.93
C VAL A 553 1.86 17.16 -23.44
N GLU A 554 1.58 15.95 -23.02
CA GLU A 554 1.27 15.65 -21.62
C GLU A 554 2.42 16.06 -20.66
N ILE A 555 3.67 15.88 -21.09
CA ILE A 555 4.85 16.31 -20.31
C ILE A 555 5.07 17.83 -20.43
N GLN A 556 4.78 18.43 -21.60
CA GLN A 556 4.89 19.88 -21.78
C GLN A 556 3.91 20.66 -20.91
N GLU A 557 2.78 20.05 -20.48
CA GLU A 557 1.82 20.68 -19.56
C GLU A 557 2.45 21.10 -18.21
N TYR A 558 3.60 20.52 -17.82
CA TYR A 558 4.34 20.89 -16.61
C TYR A 558 5.39 21.99 -16.87
N LYS A 559 5.69 22.29 -18.14
CA LYS A 559 6.69 23.28 -18.53
C LYS A 559 6.08 24.66 -18.69
N SER A 560 6.94 25.64 -19.03
CA SER A 560 6.51 27.03 -19.27
C SER A 560 5.39 27.12 -20.32
N GLY A 561 4.29 27.76 -19.96
CA GLY A 561 3.08 27.87 -20.79
C GLY A 561 2.09 26.71 -20.65
N GLY A 562 2.42 25.66 -19.91
CA GLY A 562 1.53 24.53 -19.69
C GLY A 562 0.61 24.71 -18.47
N ARG A 563 -0.38 23.81 -18.36
CA ARG A 563 -1.44 23.82 -17.35
C ARG A 563 -0.92 23.73 -15.91
N TYR A 564 0.17 22.97 -15.70
CA TYR A 564 0.78 22.70 -14.41
C TYR A 564 2.10 23.45 -14.23
N GLN A 565 2.31 24.53 -14.98
CA GLN A 565 3.50 25.36 -14.85
C GLN A 565 3.72 25.82 -13.41
N GLY A 566 4.95 25.67 -12.90
CA GLY A 566 5.34 26.08 -11.55
C GLY A 566 5.10 25.04 -10.47
N LEU A 567 4.49 23.88 -10.80
CA LEU A 567 4.36 22.78 -9.85
C LEU A 567 5.73 22.18 -9.47
N PHE A 568 6.64 22.12 -10.44
CA PHE A 568 8.03 21.68 -10.26
C PHE A 568 9.02 22.67 -10.88
N PRO A 569 10.26 22.75 -10.36
CA PRO A 569 11.32 23.52 -11.01
C PRO A 569 11.58 23.06 -12.44
N GLN A 570 11.67 23.98 -13.38
CA GLN A 570 11.81 23.68 -14.82
C GLN A 570 12.99 22.76 -15.13
N ARG A 571 14.12 22.93 -14.41
CA ARG A 571 15.35 22.14 -14.61
C ARG A 571 15.24 20.68 -14.16
N TRP A 572 14.24 20.35 -13.31
CA TRP A 572 13.99 18.98 -12.88
C TRP A 572 13.15 18.19 -13.89
N LEU A 573 12.39 18.91 -14.73
CA LEU A 573 11.51 18.31 -15.71
C LEU A 573 12.28 17.70 -16.89
N PRO A 574 11.81 16.57 -17.44
CA PRO A 574 12.56 15.85 -18.46
C PRO A 574 12.71 16.63 -19.77
N SER A 575 13.93 16.64 -20.32
CA SER A 575 14.25 17.27 -21.60
C SER A 575 14.21 16.29 -22.78
N ALA A 576 14.28 14.99 -22.51
CA ALA A 576 14.12 13.94 -23.51
C ALA A 576 13.21 12.82 -22.96
N ILE A 577 12.42 12.22 -23.85
CA ILE A 577 11.40 11.22 -23.52
C ILE A 577 11.69 9.93 -24.28
N GLY A 578 11.85 8.83 -23.56
CA GLY A 578 11.93 7.48 -24.09
C GLY A 578 10.60 6.76 -23.91
N VAL A 579 9.88 6.54 -25.00
CA VAL A 579 8.66 5.73 -24.98
C VAL A 579 9.06 4.25 -24.90
N LEU A 580 8.42 3.49 -24.02
CA LEU A 580 8.63 2.06 -23.85
C LEU A 580 7.48 1.27 -24.49
N GLY A 581 7.81 0.17 -25.15
CA GLY A 581 6.85 -0.73 -25.79
C GLY A 581 6.27 -1.80 -24.86
N GLU A 582 6.73 -1.85 -23.61
CA GLU A 582 6.29 -2.80 -22.58
C GLU A 582 6.11 -2.05 -21.25
N PRO A 583 5.08 -2.39 -20.45
CA PRO A 583 4.89 -1.78 -19.13
C PRO A 583 5.93 -2.28 -18.13
N PHE A 584 6.15 -1.50 -17.06
CA PHE A 584 6.79 -2.02 -15.87
C PHE A 584 5.82 -3.01 -15.22
N SER A 585 6.28 -4.22 -14.93
CA SER A 585 5.47 -5.27 -14.33
C SER A 585 6.28 -6.09 -13.30
N GLU A 586 5.59 -6.91 -12.53
CA GLU A 586 6.22 -7.89 -11.65
C GLU A 586 6.95 -8.96 -12.48
N GLU A 587 6.36 -9.42 -13.58
CA GLU A 587 6.91 -10.45 -14.48
C GLU A 587 8.27 -10.08 -15.06
N ASN A 588 8.50 -8.77 -15.29
CA ASN A 588 9.80 -8.30 -15.79
C ASN A 588 10.69 -7.71 -14.68
N HIS A 589 10.35 -7.95 -13.41
CA HIS A 589 11.06 -7.51 -12.21
C HIS A 589 11.22 -5.99 -12.06
N GLN A 590 10.50 -5.19 -12.84
CA GLN A 590 10.54 -3.73 -12.77
C GLN A 590 9.57 -3.16 -11.74
N LEU A 591 8.59 -3.97 -11.32
CA LEU A 591 7.77 -3.74 -10.13
C LEU A 591 8.02 -4.86 -9.13
N ASN A 592 7.89 -4.55 -7.86
CA ASN A 592 7.86 -5.55 -6.81
C ASN A 592 6.43 -6.07 -6.56
N SER A 593 6.26 -7.05 -5.66
CA SER A 593 4.95 -7.63 -5.29
C SER A 593 3.93 -6.62 -4.73
N MET A 594 4.35 -5.41 -4.38
CA MET A 594 3.48 -4.30 -3.97
C MET A 594 3.21 -3.31 -5.12
N LEU A 595 3.55 -3.67 -6.35
CA LEU A 595 3.47 -2.82 -7.54
C LEU A 595 4.30 -1.52 -7.46
N LYS A 596 5.32 -1.50 -6.59
CA LYS A 596 6.27 -0.38 -6.51
C LYS A 596 7.41 -0.58 -7.49
N MET A 597 7.81 0.51 -8.13
CA MET A 597 8.93 0.51 -9.09
C MET A 597 10.25 0.13 -8.41
N VAL A 598 10.92 -0.87 -8.96
CA VAL A 598 12.28 -1.26 -8.59
C VAL A 598 13.25 -0.52 -9.52
N ARG A 599 13.52 0.74 -9.17
CA ARG A 599 14.27 1.69 -10.03
C ARG A 599 15.59 1.12 -10.57
N ALA A 600 16.36 0.40 -9.74
CA ALA A 600 17.62 -0.22 -10.16
C ALA A 600 17.41 -1.22 -11.31
N LYS A 601 16.35 -2.03 -11.26
CA LYS A 601 16.01 -3.00 -12.31
C LYS A 601 15.54 -2.33 -13.60
N VAL A 602 14.77 -1.22 -13.47
CA VAL A 602 14.39 -0.42 -14.65
C VAL A 602 15.61 0.20 -15.30
N VAL A 603 16.54 0.77 -14.53
CA VAL A 603 17.78 1.36 -15.04
C VAL A 603 18.66 0.29 -15.70
N GLU A 604 18.84 -0.87 -15.07
CA GLU A 604 19.59 -1.99 -15.61
C GLU A 604 19.04 -2.45 -16.96
N ARG A 605 17.73 -2.74 -17.02
CA ARG A 605 17.06 -3.25 -18.24
C ARG A 605 17.07 -2.23 -19.38
N HIS A 606 16.93 -0.95 -19.06
CA HIS A 606 16.85 0.13 -20.04
C HIS A 606 18.13 0.98 -20.17
N ALA A 607 19.27 0.47 -19.69
CA ALA A 607 20.54 1.21 -19.67
C ALA A 607 20.92 1.82 -21.03
N THR A 608 20.86 1.04 -22.10
CA THR A 608 21.14 1.49 -23.47
C THR A 608 20.16 2.58 -23.92
N ARG A 609 18.88 2.43 -23.54
CA ARG A 609 17.84 3.40 -23.84
C ARG A 609 18.09 4.73 -23.11
N ILE A 610 18.42 4.66 -21.84
CA ILE A 610 18.76 5.83 -21.01
C ILE A 610 19.98 6.55 -21.57
N GLN A 611 21.04 5.82 -21.94
CA GLN A 611 22.22 6.42 -22.57
C GLN A 611 21.89 7.13 -23.90
N PHE A 612 21.00 6.55 -24.71
CA PHE A 612 20.54 7.19 -25.94
C PHE A 612 19.82 8.51 -25.66
N LEU A 613 19.04 8.61 -24.57
CA LEU A 613 18.26 9.82 -24.25
C LEU A 613 19.12 11.06 -23.96
N TYR A 614 20.42 10.90 -23.71
CA TYR A 614 21.37 12.01 -23.59
C TYR A 614 22.01 12.44 -24.91
N LYS A 615 21.67 11.78 -26.03
CA LYS A 615 22.13 12.20 -27.36
C LYS A 615 21.22 13.29 -27.94
N PRO A 616 21.75 14.18 -28.79
CA PRO A 616 20.94 15.26 -29.38
C PRO A 616 19.66 14.79 -30.12
N GLU A 617 19.76 13.66 -30.83
CA GLU A 617 18.66 13.08 -31.61
C GLU A 617 17.48 12.64 -30.74
N ALA A 618 17.73 12.32 -29.48
CA ALA A 618 16.70 11.86 -28.54
C ALA A 618 15.77 12.98 -28.07
N ARG A 619 16.14 14.26 -28.25
CA ARG A 619 15.29 15.40 -27.94
C ARG A 619 14.06 15.51 -28.86
N ASP A 620 14.18 14.97 -30.08
CA ASP A 620 13.02 14.79 -30.93
C ASP A 620 12.22 13.56 -30.47
N ILE A 621 10.98 13.77 -30.06
CA ILE A 621 10.06 12.69 -29.66
C ILE A 621 9.82 11.70 -30.81
N LEU A 622 10.00 12.13 -32.06
CA LEU A 622 9.78 11.32 -33.26
C LEU A 622 10.98 10.45 -33.65
N ASN A 623 12.00 10.34 -32.80
CA ASN A 623 13.16 9.50 -33.06
C ASN A 623 12.78 8.03 -33.31
N ASN A 624 13.64 7.28 -34.02
CA ASN A 624 13.36 5.91 -34.44
C ASN A 624 13.03 4.96 -33.29
N HIS A 625 13.71 5.09 -32.16
CA HIS A 625 13.43 4.25 -30.99
C HIS A 625 12.03 4.45 -30.44
N ASN A 626 11.52 5.70 -30.40
CA ASN A 626 10.17 5.98 -29.97
C ASN A 626 9.14 5.48 -30.98
N ARG A 627 9.45 5.60 -32.28
CA ARG A 627 8.58 5.05 -33.34
C ARG A 627 8.45 3.54 -33.26
N GLU A 628 9.53 2.82 -33.02
CA GLU A 628 9.49 1.37 -32.83
C GLU A 628 8.70 0.97 -31.58
N ALA A 629 8.89 1.69 -30.48
CA ALA A 629 8.17 1.41 -29.24
C ALA A 629 6.66 1.67 -29.39
N ILE A 630 6.26 2.83 -29.96
CA ILE A 630 4.84 3.14 -30.12
C ILE A 630 4.15 2.23 -31.11
N LYS A 631 4.86 1.77 -32.15
CA LYS A 631 4.37 0.77 -33.11
C LYS A 631 3.98 -0.53 -32.39
N LYS A 632 4.83 -1.03 -31.47
CA LYS A 632 4.52 -2.23 -30.67
C LYS A 632 3.27 -2.05 -29.78
N ILE A 633 3.05 -0.85 -29.26
CA ILE A 633 1.89 -0.57 -28.41
C ILE A 633 0.60 -0.49 -29.22
N LEU A 634 0.63 0.10 -30.41
CA LEU A 634 -0.55 0.32 -31.24
C LEU A 634 -1.01 -0.95 -31.99
N MET A 635 -0.10 -1.89 -32.23
CA MET A 635 -0.39 -3.21 -32.79
C MET A 635 -0.83 -4.19 -31.71
#